data_92edab76704af5a0c5648b3ae226c236
#
_entry.id   92edab76704af5a0c5648b3ae226c236
#
_cell.length_a   1.000
_cell.length_b   1.000
_cell.length_c   1.000
_cell.angle_alpha   90.00
_cell.angle_beta   90.00
_cell.angle_gamma   90.00
#
_symmetry.space_group_name_H-M   'P 1'
#
loop_
_entity.id
_entity.type
_entity.pdbx_description
1 polymer ?
#
loop_
_entity_poly.entity_id
_entity_poly.type
_entity_poly.pdbx_seq_one_letter_code
_entity_poly.pdbx_strand_id
1 'polypeptide(L)'
;MYANYLKELKYLQDNEQLTKKERDAFLTSLKEMDIINNQVTENENPNLILIYRNLDKKPTIDELIKKGNTPLTSEEIKKYHRQLIKDTSSDKGKIEYIRNNNNFFVETYNANRTKNIEYMPIDYRNIGEALTLLVEYYNQKISEPNDILIKPFLFHALVACLQIFNDGNTRIARLLQHIKIWNYTNEYNELLLLEKDKITLEKPALYLTEPYRQTRGQYREIIKNLVISGTLEDWNKWLDFNLMRTEETLNMQTNVLKEFKEQEVKRRRRSRGN
;
A
#
# COMPACT_ATOMS: atom_id res chain seq x y z
N MET A 1 -13.87 -12.74 -2.54
CA MET A 1 -13.65 -12.10 -1.24
C MET A 1 -13.66 -10.57 -1.33
N TYR A 2 -12.79 -9.94 -2.11
CA TYR A 2 -12.73 -8.45 -2.22
C TYR A 2 -14.07 -7.83 -2.63
N ALA A 3 -14.77 -8.41 -3.62
CA ALA A 3 -16.12 -7.97 -4.00
C ALA A 3 -17.13 -8.01 -2.83
N ASN A 4 -17.07 -9.02 -1.96
CA ASN A 4 -17.93 -9.08 -0.79
C ASN A 4 -17.62 -7.97 0.23
N TYR A 5 -16.35 -7.69 0.46
CA TYR A 5 -15.92 -6.57 1.29
C TYR A 5 -16.41 -5.21 0.75
N LEU A 6 -16.34 -5.00 -0.57
CA LEU A 6 -16.87 -3.79 -1.20
C LEU A 6 -18.38 -3.64 -1.02
N LYS A 7 -19.15 -4.74 -1.09
CA LYS A 7 -20.59 -4.72 -0.79
C LYS A 7 -20.88 -4.31 0.65
N GLU A 8 -20.07 -4.79 1.61
CA GLU A 8 -20.19 -4.38 3.00
C GLU A 8 -19.87 -2.88 3.21
N LEU A 9 -18.86 -2.37 2.50
CA LEU A 9 -18.55 -0.94 2.50
C LEU A 9 -19.66 -0.11 1.86
N LYS A 10 -20.24 -0.56 0.74
CA LYS A 10 -21.37 0.11 0.12
C LYS A 10 -22.55 0.20 1.06
N TYR A 11 -22.89 -0.89 1.73
CA TYR A 11 -23.96 -0.88 2.74
C TYR A 11 -23.70 0.17 3.83
N LEU A 12 -22.42 0.36 4.23
CA LEU A 12 -22.06 1.39 5.19
C LEU A 12 -22.25 2.80 4.61
N GLN A 13 -21.89 3.03 3.34
CA GLN A 13 -22.07 4.32 2.65
C GLN A 13 -23.54 4.67 2.44
N ASP A 14 -24.35 3.71 2.03
CA ASP A 14 -25.76 3.88 1.73
C ASP A 14 -26.65 3.98 2.98
N ASN A 15 -26.08 3.75 4.17
CA ASN A 15 -26.83 3.82 5.40
C ASN A 15 -27.16 5.27 5.79
N GLU A 16 -28.33 5.73 5.41
CA GLU A 16 -28.84 7.11 5.68
C GLU A 16 -28.86 7.48 7.17
N GLN A 17 -28.83 6.49 8.04
CA GLN A 17 -28.79 6.74 9.47
C GLN A 17 -27.42 7.13 9.98
N LEU A 18 -26.33 6.99 9.21
CA LEU A 18 -24.97 7.40 9.55
C LEU A 18 -24.66 8.76 8.94
N THR A 19 -24.03 9.63 9.71
CA THR A 19 -23.48 10.88 9.17
C THR A 19 -22.32 10.58 8.23
N LYS A 20 -22.03 11.50 7.30
CA LYS A 20 -20.84 11.39 6.43
C LYS A 20 -19.58 11.20 7.28
N LYS A 21 -19.44 11.95 8.38
CA LYS A 21 -18.29 11.85 9.30
C LYS A 21 -18.12 10.46 9.90
N GLU A 22 -19.20 9.80 10.29
CA GLU A 22 -19.17 8.43 10.84
C GLU A 22 -18.79 7.42 9.77
N ARG A 23 -19.31 7.57 8.55
CA ARG A 23 -18.96 6.70 7.42
C ARG A 23 -17.48 6.79 7.05
N ASP A 24 -16.96 8.03 7.01
CA ASP A 24 -15.56 8.28 6.64
C ASP A 24 -14.57 7.89 7.75
N ALA A 25 -15.02 7.79 9.01
CA ALA A 25 -14.15 7.50 10.15
C ALA A 25 -13.43 6.14 9.98
N PHE A 26 -14.11 5.13 9.46
CA PHE A 26 -13.52 3.82 9.22
C PHE A 26 -12.38 3.89 8.19
N LEU A 27 -12.62 4.46 7.01
CA LEU A 27 -11.58 4.59 5.97
C LEU A 27 -10.44 5.50 6.42
N THR A 28 -10.72 6.53 7.22
CA THR A 28 -9.69 7.39 7.79
C THR A 28 -8.82 6.63 8.78
N SER A 29 -9.41 5.79 9.65
CA SER A 29 -8.66 4.99 10.60
C SER A 29 -7.75 3.96 9.91
N LEU A 30 -8.19 3.36 8.81
CA LEU A 30 -7.36 2.47 8.00
C LEU A 30 -6.15 3.21 7.41
N LYS A 31 -6.36 4.41 6.85
CA LYS A 31 -5.28 5.24 6.31
C LYS A 31 -4.25 5.60 7.38
N GLU A 32 -4.70 6.04 8.54
CA GLU A 32 -3.83 6.41 9.66
C GLU A 32 -3.02 5.21 10.15
N MET A 33 -3.66 4.07 10.30
CA MET A 33 -3.00 2.84 10.72
C MET A 33 -1.94 2.40 9.70
N ASP A 34 -2.22 2.50 8.40
CA ASP A 34 -1.26 2.16 7.36
C ASP A 34 -0.03 3.09 7.38
N ILE A 35 -0.22 4.40 7.58
CA ILE A 35 0.89 5.35 7.72
C ILE A 35 1.81 4.94 8.88
N ILE A 36 1.23 4.63 10.05
CA ILE A 36 1.98 4.21 11.24
C ILE A 36 2.74 2.91 10.93
N ASN A 37 2.06 1.89 10.43
CA ASN A 37 2.66 0.59 10.16
C ASN A 37 3.75 0.65 9.09
N ASN A 38 3.59 1.52 8.09
CA ASN A 38 4.59 1.72 7.04
C ASN A 38 5.93 2.23 7.62
N GLN A 39 5.89 3.10 8.62
CA GLN A 39 7.09 3.61 9.29
C GLN A 39 7.67 2.59 10.28
N VAL A 40 6.82 1.94 11.09
CA VAL A 40 7.26 0.91 12.04
C VAL A 40 7.93 -0.27 11.32
N THR A 41 7.45 -0.63 10.13
CA THR A 41 8.05 -1.69 9.31
C THR A 41 9.51 -1.39 8.97
N GLU A 42 9.87 -0.12 8.82
CA GLU A 42 11.24 0.33 8.53
C GLU A 42 12.05 0.69 9.80
N ASN A 43 11.58 0.28 11.01
CA ASN A 43 12.21 0.58 12.31
C ASN A 43 12.33 2.09 12.60
N GLU A 44 11.43 2.90 12.09
CA GLU A 44 11.38 4.32 12.44
C GLU A 44 10.98 4.50 13.91
N ASN A 45 11.50 5.56 14.54
CA ASN A 45 11.20 5.86 15.93
C ASN A 45 9.69 6.10 16.13
N PRO A 46 9.02 5.37 17.06
CA PRO A 46 7.60 5.56 17.33
C PRO A 46 7.22 7.00 17.70
N ASN A 47 8.11 7.75 18.35
CA ASN A 47 7.86 9.16 18.68
C ASN A 47 7.82 10.05 17.43
N LEU A 48 8.64 9.76 16.42
CA LEU A 48 8.57 10.45 15.14
C LEU A 48 7.24 10.16 14.45
N ILE A 49 6.75 8.92 14.54
CA ILE A 49 5.45 8.54 14.00
C ILE A 49 4.32 9.35 14.61
N LEU A 50 4.35 9.56 15.93
CA LEU A 50 3.38 10.41 16.63
C LEU A 50 3.48 11.88 16.21
N ILE A 51 4.68 12.40 16.00
CA ILE A 51 4.90 13.75 15.48
C ILE A 51 4.31 13.88 14.08
N TYR A 52 4.49 12.89 13.21
CA TYR A 52 3.90 12.89 11.87
C TYR A 52 2.37 12.81 11.88
N ARG A 53 1.80 12.04 12.78
CA ARG A 53 0.37 11.96 13.00
C ARG A 53 -0.23 13.30 13.42
N ASN A 54 0.46 14.00 14.34
CA ASN A 54 0.01 15.29 14.88
C ASN A 54 0.25 16.46 13.91
N LEU A 55 1.18 16.31 12.95
CA LEU A 55 1.53 17.40 12.04
C LEU A 55 0.63 17.48 10.79
N ASP A 56 -0.35 16.58 10.63
CA ASP A 56 -1.22 16.52 9.44
C ASP A 56 -0.45 16.45 8.10
N LYS A 57 0.82 16.01 8.14
CA LYS A 57 1.83 16.40 7.17
C LYS A 57 2.49 15.28 6.39
N LYS A 58 1.78 14.18 6.09
CA LYS A 58 2.21 13.40 4.95
C LYS A 58 1.20 13.61 3.82
N PRO A 59 1.37 14.67 3.04
CA PRO A 59 0.44 15.03 1.97
C PRO A 59 0.39 13.96 0.87
N THR A 60 1.35 13.02 0.88
CA THR A 60 1.57 12.05 -0.18
C THR A 60 0.33 11.22 -0.50
N ILE A 61 -0.34 10.65 0.52
CA ILE A 61 -1.56 9.86 0.28
C ILE A 61 -2.69 10.78 -0.18
N ASP A 62 -2.87 11.92 0.49
CA ASP A 62 -3.95 12.86 0.17
C ASP A 62 -3.75 13.51 -1.22
N GLU A 63 -2.50 13.78 -1.61
CA GLU A 63 -2.17 14.25 -2.97
C GLU A 63 -2.48 13.19 -4.02
N LEU A 64 -2.12 11.91 -3.76
CA LEU A 64 -2.42 10.81 -4.68
C LEU A 64 -3.92 10.56 -4.79
N ILE A 65 -4.66 10.67 -3.69
CA ILE A 65 -6.13 10.58 -3.70
C ILE A 65 -6.73 11.73 -4.53
N LYS A 66 -6.26 12.97 -4.35
CA LYS A 66 -6.71 14.14 -5.14
C LYS A 66 -6.38 14.00 -6.62
N LYS A 67 -5.24 13.39 -6.94
CA LYS A 67 -4.84 13.09 -8.32
C LYS A 67 -5.83 12.13 -8.99
N GLY A 68 -6.44 11.21 -8.24
CA GLY A 68 -7.38 10.21 -8.74
C GLY A 68 -6.75 9.32 -9.81
N ASN A 69 -7.47 9.10 -10.91
CA ASN A 69 -7.03 8.23 -12.01
C ASN A 69 -6.12 8.93 -13.03
N THR A 70 -5.66 10.15 -12.77
CA THR A 70 -4.68 10.81 -13.65
C THR A 70 -3.39 9.98 -13.70
N PRO A 71 -2.83 9.73 -14.90
CA PRO A 71 -1.63 8.92 -15.04
C PRO A 71 -0.49 9.41 -14.17
N LEU A 72 0.21 8.48 -13.52
CA LEU A 72 1.39 8.77 -12.72
C LEU A 72 2.60 8.97 -13.63
N THR A 73 3.48 9.89 -13.27
CA THR A 73 4.73 10.18 -13.98
C THR A 73 5.95 9.80 -13.15
N SER A 74 7.09 9.65 -13.80
CA SER A 74 8.37 9.38 -13.12
C SER A 74 8.73 10.49 -12.11
N GLU A 75 8.47 11.75 -12.46
CA GLU A 75 8.76 12.89 -11.57
C GLU A 75 7.84 12.89 -10.33
N GLU A 76 6.59 12.48 -10.49
CA GLU A 76 5.68 12.34 -9.36
C GLU A 76 6.08 11.20 -8.43
N ILE A 77 6.54 10.05 -8.95
CA ILE A 77 7.06 8.97 -8.11
C ILE A 77 8.24 9.48 -7.28
N LYS A 78 9.18 10.22 -7.89
CA LYS A 78 10.31 10.85 -7.20
C LYS A 78 9.84 11.84 -6.12
N LYS A 79 8.86 12.68 -6.45
CA LYS A 79 8.26 13.64 -5.52
C LYS A 79 7.63 12.92 -4.32
N TYR A 80 6.80 11.91 -4.57
CA TYR A 80 6.12 11.15 -3.50
C TYR A 80 7.10 10.36 -2.66
N HIS A 81 8.13 9.79 -3.27
CA HIS A 81 9.20 9.14 -2.53
C HIS A 81 9.89 10.11 -1.57
N ARG A 82 10.30 11.31 -2.04
CA ARG A 82 10.90 12.34 -1.19
C ARG A 82 10.01 12.75 -0.02
N GLN A 83 8.72 12.97 -0.26
CA GLN A 83 7.75 13.27 0.79
C GLN A 83 7.64 12.15 1.81
N LEU A 84 7.65 10.89 1.35
CA LEU A 84 7.49 9.71 2.18
C LEU A 84 8.66 9.49 3.13
N ILE A 85 9.90 9.77 2.70
CA ILE A 85 11.11 9.58 3.53
C ILE A 85 11.53 10.83 4.29
N LYS A 86 10.98 12.00 3.97
CA LYS A 86 11.29 13.25 4.64
C LYS A 86 11.11 13.12 6.17
N ASP A 87 12.08 13.62 6.91
CA ASP A 87 12.14 13.58 8.37
C ASP A 87 12.20 12.16 8.98
N THR A 88 12.49 11.13 8.18
CA THR A 88 12.77 9.77 8.66
C THR A 88 14.27 9.53 8.79
N SER A 89 14.68 8.39 9.33
CA SER A 89 16.10 7.97 9.40
C SER A 89 16.74 7.85 8.00
N SER A 90 15.93 7.70 6.97
CA SER A 90 16.35 7.65 5.56
C SER A 90 16.60 9.04 4.95
N ASP A 91 16.12 10.10 5.59
CA ASP A 91 16.33 11.49 5.13
C ASP A 91 17.73 11.96 5.51
N LYS A 92 18.63 11.94 4.55
CA LYS A 92 20.02 12.39 4.73
C LYS A 92 20.25 13.81 4.20
N GLY A 93 19.20 14.58 3.97
CA GLY A 93 19.28 15.97 3.46
C GLY A 93 19.84 16.07 2.03
N LYS A 94 19.95 14.96 1.30
CA LYS A 94 20.43 14.93 -0.08
C LYS A 94 19.28 15.10 -1.06
N ILE A 95 19.48 15.94 -2.05
CA ILE A 95 18.47 16.27 -3.06
C ILE A 95 18.19 15.09 -4.00
N GLU A 96 19.17 14.20 -4.21
CA GLU A 96 19.04 13.05 -5.11
C GLU A 96 18.89 11.76 -4.32
N TYR A 97 17.67 11.28 -4.24
CA TYR A 97 17.36 10.00 -3.60
C TYR A 97 17.47 8.81 -4.58
N ILE A 98 17.60 9.08 -5.89
CA ILE A 98 17.85 8.03 -6.89
C ILE A 98 19.29 7.55 -6.74
N ARG A 99 19.44 6.25 -6.79
CA ARG A 99 20.74 5.60 -6.78
C ARG A 99 21.57 6.02 -7.99
N ASN A 100 22.79 6.44 -7.77
CA ASN A 100 23.71 6.96 -8.80
C ASN A 100 25.04 6.17 -8.89
N ASN A 101 25.13 5.03 -8.23
CA ASN A 101 26.30 4.14 -8.28
C ASN A 101 25.89 2.70 -7.96
N ASN A 102 26.80 1.76 -8.19
CA ASN A 102 26.60 0.33 -7.92
C ASN A 102 27.17 -0.12 -6.57
N ASN A 103 27.64 0.79 -5.72
CA ASN A 103 28.10 0.48 -4.35
C ASN A 103 26.93 0.33 -3.37
N PHE A 104 25.78 -0.08 -3.86
CA PHE A 104 24.55 -0.25 -3.11
C PHE A 104 24.20 -1.75 -3.05
N PHE A 105 24.00 -2.23 -1.83
CA PHE A 105 23.61 -3.61 -1.57
C PHE A 105 22.38 -3.61 -0.70
N VAL A 106 21.48 -4.55 -0.92
CA VAL A 106 20.42 -4.83 0.06
C VAL A 106 21.04 -5.70 1.15
N GLU A 107 21.06 -5.17 2.36
CA GLU A 107 21.73 -5.75 3.51
C GLU A 107 20.73 -6.15 4.58
N THR A 108 21.02 -7.24 5.28
CA THR A 108 20.39 -7.58 6.56
C THR A 108 21.45 -7.68 7.65
N TYR A 109 21.03 -7.57 8.89
CA TYR A 109 21.91 -7.79 10.04
C TYR A 109 21.50 -9.08 10.73
N ASN A 110 22.46 -9.96 10.96
CA ASN A 110 22.26 -11.15 11.80
C ASN A 110 22.22 -10.77 13.29
N ALA A 111 21.94 -11.76 14.15
CA ALA A 111 21.89 -11.56 15.61
C ALA A 111 23.19 -10.96 16.19
N ASN A 112 24.34 -11.19 15.57
CA ASN A 112 25.65 -10.67 15.98
C ASN A 112 25.96 -9.28 15.37
N ARG A 113 24.98 -8.63 14.75
CA ARG A 113 25.11 -7.34 14.05
C ARG A 113 26.12 -7.37 12.89
N THR A 114 26.49 -8.54 12.36
CA THR A 114 27.25 -8.64 11.13
C THR A 114 26.32 -8.43 9.94
N LYS A 115 26.83 -7.71 8.93
CA LYS A 115 26.09 -7.44 7.70
C LYS A 115 26.11 -8.68 6.81
N ASN A 116 24.94 -9.05 6.31
CA ASN A 116 24.79 -10.00 5.22
C ASN A 116 24.31 -9.27 3.97
N ILE A 117 25.03 -9.42 2.86
CA ILE A 117 24.54 -8.93 1.56
C ILE A 117 23.50 -9.93 1.07
N GLU A 118 22.26 -9.47 0.92
CA GLU A 118 21.17 -10.31 0.44
C GLU A 118 21.18 -10.42 -1.08
N TYR A 119 21.30 -9.28 -1.76
CA TYR A 119 21.41 -9.20 -3.22
C TYR A 119 21.94 -7.85 -3.69
N MET A 120 22.38 -7.81 -4.95
CA MET A 120 22.71 -6.59 -5.66
C MET A 120 21.52 -6.18 -6.53
N PRO A 121 21.06 -4.92 -6.45
CA PRO A 121 20.01 -4.43 -7.35
C PRO A 121 20.56 -4.22 -8.77
N ILE A 122 19.67 -3.84 -9.70
CA ILE A 122 20.05 -3.52 -11.09
C ILE A 122 21.16 -2.46 -11.14
N ASP A 123 21.92 -2.44 -12.25
CA ASP A 123 22.89 -1.39 -12.50
C ASP A 123 22.22 0.00 -12.49
N TYR A 124 22.82 0.95 -11.78
CA TYR A 124 22.26 2.30 -11.64
C TYR A 124 22.04 3.00 -13.01
N ARG A 125 22.82 2.65 -14.03
CA ARG A 125 22.67 3.19 -15.39
C ARG A 125 21.35 2.81 -16.05
N ASN A 126 20.74 1.72 -15.62
CA ASN A 126 19.46 1.23 -16.15
C ASN A 126 18.25 1.78 -15.38
N ILE A 127 18.46 2.57 -14.32
CA ILE A 127 17.36 3.04 -13.47
C ILE A 127 16.38 3.95 -14.25
N GLY A 128 16.89 4.79 -15.14
CA GLY A 128 16.05 5.67 -15.94
C GLY A 128 15.05 4.91 -16.82
N GLU A 129 15.53 3.87 -17.51
CA GLU A 129 14.70 2.98 -18.31
C GLU A 129 13.74 2.18 -17.44
N ALA A 130 14.24 1.58 -16.36
CA ALA A 130 13.40 0.82 -15.42
C ALA A 130 12.27 1.67 -14.83
N LEU A 131 12.54 2.92 -14.48
CA LEU A 131 11.52 3.84 -13.96
C LEU A 131 10.47 4.18 -15.04
N THR A 132 10.88 4.33 -16.30
CA THR A 132 9.94 4.55 -17.42
C THR A 132 9.01 3.34 -17.59
N LEU A 133 9.56 2.14 -17.65
CA LEU A 133 8.78 0.90 -17.76
C LEU A 133 7.84 0.69 -16.57
N LEU A 134 8.28 1.00 -15.36
CA LEU A 134 7.44 0.96 -14.16
C LEU A 134 6.24 1.91 -14.25
N VAL A 135 6.45 3.11 -14.76
CA VAL A 135 5.39 4.11 -14.94
C VAL A 135 4.39 3.63 -15.99
N GLU A 136 4.88 3.12 -17.12
CA GLU A 136 4.03 2.54 -18.17
C GLU A 136 3.20 1.39 -17.63
N TYR A 137 3.83 0.47 -16.88
CA TYR A 137 3.12 -0.65 -16.25
C TYR A 137 2.07 -0.18 -15.24
N TYR A 138 2.41 0.79 -14.38
CA TYR A 138 1.47 1.36 -13.41
C TYR A 138 0.24 1.96 -14.07
N ASN A 139 0.40 2.61 -15.22
CA ASN A 139 -0.67 3.32 -15.92
C ASN A 139 -1.48 2.42 -16.87
N GLN A 140 -1.16 1.12 -17.00
CA GLN A 140 -1.91 0.20 -17.85
C GLN A 140 -3.36 0.09 -17.40
N LYS A 141 -4.25 -0.05 -18.39
CA LYS A 141 -5.64 -0.46 -18.19
C LYS A 141 -5.72 -1.95 -17.88
N ILE A 142 -6.87 -2.36 -17.35
CA ILE A 142 -7.17 -3.76 -17.05
C ILE A 142 -8.46 -4.16 -17.75
N SER A 143 -8.63 -5.46 -17.96
CA SER A 143 -9.83 -6.05 -18.56
C SER A 143 -10.38 -7.22 -17.76
N GLU A 144 -9.59 -7.74 -16.82
CA GLU A 144 -9.95 -8.91 -16.02
C GLU A 144 -10.14 -8.55 -14.54
N PRO A 145 -11.13 -9.15 -13.84
CA PRO A 145 -11.41 -8.87 -12.44
C PRO A 145 -10.21 -9.05 -11.53
N ASN A 146 -9.40 -10.08 -11.79
CA ASN A 146 -8.23 -10.40 -10.95
C ASN A 146 -7.11 -9.36 -11.06
N ASP A 147 -7.02 -8.66 -12.18
CA ASP A 147 -6.01 -7.63 -12.43
C ASP A 147 -6.09 -6.48 -11.42
N ILE A 148 -7.27 -6.24 -10.84
CA ILE A 148 -7.47 -5.21 -9.79
C ILE A 148 -6.51 -5.40 -8.62
N LEU A 149 -6.17 -6.64 -8.28
CA LEU A 149 -5.22 -6.99 -7.23
C LEU A 149 -3.86 -7.42 -7.79
N ILE A 150 -3.86 -8.28 -8.81
CA ILE A 150 -2.63 -8.91 -9.35
C ILE A 150 -1.66 -7.87 -9.90
N LYS A 151 -2.11 -6.92 -10.73
CA LYS A 151 -1.21 -5.91 -11.30
C LYS A 151 -0.56 -4.99 -10.25
N PRO A 152 -1.29 -4.47 -9.24
CA PRO A 152 -0.66 -3.76 -8.14
C PRO A 152 0.34 -4.59 -7.34
N PHE A 153 0.11 -5.89 -7.14
CA PHE A 153 1.07 -6.77 -6.46
C PHE A 153 2.35 -6.95 -7.29
N LEU A 154 2.22 -7.18 -8.59
CA LEU A 154 3.39 -7.27 -9.49
C LEU A 154 4.16 -5.96 -9.53
N PHE A 155 3.47 -4.81 -9.62
CA PHE A 155 4.10 -3.49 -9.55
C PHE A 155 4.90 -3.31 -8.25
N HIS A 156 4.33 -3.69 -7.11
CA HIS A 156 5.02 -3.64 -5.83
C HIS A 156 6.33 -4.44 -5.85
N ALA A 157 6.28 -5.70 -6.32
CA ALA A 157 7.48 -6.51 -6.43
C ALA A 157 8.55 -5.87 -7.32
N LEU A 158 8.15 -5.35 -8.49
CA LEU A 158 9.06 -4.69 -9.42
C LEU A 158 9.78 -3.51 -8.75
N VAL A 159 9.06 -2.62 -8.05
CA VAL A 159 9.68 -1.50 -7.31
C VAL A 159 10.63 -2.00 -6.22
N ALA A 160 10.21 -3.02 -5.46
CA ALA A 160 11.01 -3.59 -4.39
C ALA A 160 12.27 -4.31 -4.89
N CYS A 161 12.19 -5.00 -6.04
CA CYS A 161 13.33 -5.70 -6.65
C CYS A 161 14.34 -4.73 -7.30
N LEU A 162 13.86 -3.71 -8.00
CA LEU A 162 14.70 -2.80 -8.78
C LEU A 162 15.52 -1.85 -7.91
N GLN A 163 15.09 -1.57 -6.69
CA GLN A 163 15.79 -0.69 -5.75
C GLN A 163 16.26 0.62 -6.41
N ILE A 164 15.31 1.36 -6.97
CA ILE A 164 15.56 2.61 -7.74
C ILE A 164 16.16 3.68 -6.85
N PHE A 165 15.70 3.79 -5.62
CA PHE A 165 16.11 4.80 -4.65
C PHE A 165 17.16 4.25 -3.69
N ASN A 166 17.93 5.14 -3.07
CA ASN A 166 18.92 4.77 -2.06
C ASN A 166 18.29 4.14 -0.80
N ASP A 167 17.05 4.48 -0.49
CA ASP A 167 16.24 3.89 0.58
C ASP A 167 14.76 4.17 0.31
N GLY A 168 13.84 3.54 1.07
CA GLY A 168 12.40 3.79 0.97
C GLY A 168 11.69 3.10 -0.20
N ASN A 169 12.36 2.21 -0.93
CA ASN A 169 11.78 1.50 -2.08
C ASN A 169 10.53 0.70 -1.71
N THR A 170 10.56 -0.04 -0.62
CA THR A 170 9.41 -0.82 -0.15
C THR A 170 8.29 0.06 0.40
N ARG A 171 8.62 1.23 0.98
CA ARG A 171 7.62 2.20 1.45
C ARG A 171 6.81 2.79 0.29
N ILE A 172 7.49 3.25 -0.75
CA ILE A 172 6.82 3.78 -1.94
C ILE A 172 6.06 2.67 -2.71
N ALA A 173 6.62 1.45 -2.77
CA ALA A 173 5.96 0.30 -3.38
C ALA A 173 4.60 -0.01 -2.71
N ARG A 174 4.58 -0.09 -1.38
CA ARG A 174 3.33 -0.30 -0.60
C ARG A 174 2.31 0.80 -0.83
N LEU A 175 2.75 2.06 -0.75
CA LEU A 175 1.88 3.21 -0.95
C LEU A 175 1.23 3.18 -2.33
N LEU A 176 2.02 3.06 -3.39
CA LEU A 176 1.51 3.06 -4.77
C LEU A 176 0.65 1.83 -5.08
N GLN A 177 0.94 0.68 -4.48
CA GLN A 177 0.08 -0.51 -4.56
C GLN A 177 -1.33 -0.21 -4.02
N HIS A 178 -1.45 0.36 -2.82
CA HIS A 178 -2.74 0.65 -2.21
C HIS A 178 -3.55 1.68 -3.00
N ILE A 179 -2.90 2.73 -3.48
CA ILE A 179 -3.52 3.73 -4.34
C ILE A 179 -3.96 3.12 -5.68
N LYS A 180 -3.17 2.21 -6.25
CA LYS A 180 -3.53 1.57 -7.52
C LYS A 180 -4.71 0.61 -7.38
N ILE A 181 -4.77 -0.17 -6.29
CA ILE A 181 -5.95 -1.01 -5.98
C ILE A 181 -7.21 -0.12 -5.87
N TRP A 182 -7.12 1.00 -5.16
CA TRP A 182 -8.22 1.94 -5.03
C TRP A 182 -8.66 2.52 -6.38
N ASN A 183 -7.71 2.99 -7.21
CA ASN A 183 -8.00 3.54 -8.53
C ASN A 183 -8.67 2.50 -9.43
N TYR A 184 -8.13 1.28 -9.49
CA TYR A 184 -8.72 0.20 -10.26
C TYR A 184 -10.10 -0.21 -9.73
N THR A 185 -10.29 -0.22 -8.42
CA THR A 185 -11.60 -0.49 -7.82
C THR A 185 -12.64 0.52 -8.28
N ASN A 186 -12.31 1.82 -8.33
CA ASN A 186 -13.25 2.85 -8.76
C ASN A 186 -13.47 2.85 -10.28
N GLU A 187 -12.41 2.61 -11.05
CA GLU A 187 -12.46 2.67 -12.52
C GLU A 187 -13.12 1.41 -13.13
N TYR A 188 -12.92 0.26 -12.51
CA TYR A 188 -13.29 -1.05 -13.07
C TYR A 188 -14.19 -1.87 -12.13
N ASN A 189 -14.97 -1.21 -11.26
CA ASN A 189 -15.79 -1.99 -10.33
C ASN A 189 -16.92 -2.80 -10.99
N GLU A 190 -17.28 -2.49 -12.24
CA GLU A 190 -18.17 -3.33 -13.06
C GLU A 190 -17.59 -4.72 -13.35
N LEU A 191 -16.28 -4.90 -13.30
CA LEU A 191 -15.67 -6.24 -13.41
C LEU A 191 -15.87 -7.08 -12.13
N LEU A 192 -16.09 -6.44 -10.98
CA LEU A 192 -16.22 -7.09 -9.66
C LEU A 192 -17.66 -7.19 -9.18
N LEU A 193 -18.50 -6.24 -9.54
CA LEU A 193 -19.78 -5.97 -8.90
C LEU A 193 -20.91 -5.86 -9.93
N LEU A 194 -22.09 -6.28 -9.51
CA LEU A 194 -23.32 -5.98 -10.26
C LEU A 194 -23.63 -4.49 -10.17
N GLU A 195 -24.39 -3.95 -11.14
CA GLU A 195 -24.73 -2.52 -11.21
C GLU A 195 -25.26 -1.95 -9.89
N LYS A 196 -26.17 -2.68 -9.24
CA LYS A 196 -26.74 -2.28 -7.95
C LYS A 196 -25.75 -2.26 -6.78
N ASP A 197 -24.63 -2.96 -6.91
CA ASP A 197 -23.61 -3.12 -5.87
C ASP A 197 -22.39 -2.20 -6.11
N LYS A 198 -22.33 -1.48 -7.24
CA LYS A 198 -21.24 -0.56 -7.56
C LYS A 198 -21.02 0.46 -6.44
N ILE A 199 -19.76 0.71 -6.14
CA ILE A 199 -19.34 1.62 -5.07
C ILE A 199 -18.31 2.60 -5.62
N THR A 200 -18.38 3.85 -5.17
CA THR A 200 -17.31 4.82 -5.36
C THR A 200 -16.61 5.05 -4.02
N LEU A 201 -15.35 4.70 -3.95
CA LEU A 201 -14.53 4.89 -2.76
C LEU A 201 -13.86 6.27 -2.83
N GLU A 202 -14.08 7.11 -1.83
CA GLU A 202 -13.40 8.41 -1.72
C GLU A 202 -11.93 8.27 -1.30
N LYS A 203 -11.57 7.11 -0.73
CA LYS A 203 -10.22 6.79 -0.20
C LYS A 203 -9.90 5.32 -0.43
N PRO A 204 -8.61 4.93 -0.42
CA PRO A 204 -8.24 3.52 -0.35
C PRO A 204 -8.95 2.80 0.80
N ALA A 205 -9.41 1.59 0.54
CA ALA A 205 -10.16 0.79 1.51
C ALA A 205 -9.45 -0.53 1.86
N LEU A 206 -8.35 -0.85 1.19
CA LEU A 206 -7.54 -2.03 1.45
C LEU A 206 -6.08 -1.61 1.67
N TYR A 207 -5.55 -1.90 2.85
CA TYR A 207 -4.17 -1.63 3.23
C TYR A 207 -3.50 -2.90 3.74
N LEU A 208 -2.34 -3.23 3.19
CA LEU A 208 -1.62 -4.49 3.46
C LEU A 208 -0.31 -4.27 4.25
N THR A 209 -0.03 -3.07 4.72
CA THR A 209 1.24 -2.77 5.40
C THR A 209 1.37 -3.54 6.72
N GLU A 210 0.30 -3.66 7.50
CA GLU A 210 0.34 -4.43 8.75
C GLU A 210 0.63 -5.92 8.53
N PRO A 211 -0.05 -6.64 7.62
CA PRO A 211 0.32 -8.00 7.27
C PRO A 211 1.77 -8.14 6.82
N TYR A 212 2.29 -7.22 6.01
CA TYR A 212 3.70 -7.23 5.60
C TYR A 212 4.65 -7.03 6.77
N ARG A 213 4.28 -6.17 7.74
CA ARG A 213 5.04 -5.96 8.96
C ARG A 213 5.12 -7.24 9.79
N GLN A 214 4.00 -7.92 9.99
CA GLN A 214 3.93 -9.16 10.77
C GLN A 214 4.73 -10.30 10.13
N THR A 215 4.79 -10.34 8.79
CA THR A 215 5.47 -11.38 8.02
C THR A 215 6.76 -10.88 7.34
N ARG A 216 7.43 -9.89 7.93
CA ARG A 216 8.60 -9.20 7.34
C ARG A 216 9.70 -10.13 6.86
N GLY A 217 9.99 -11.20 7.61
CA GLY A 217 10.99 -12.19 7.22
C GLY A 217 10.62 -12.92 5.93
N GLN A 218 9.40 -13.42 5.85
CA GLN A 218 8.88 -14.10 4.65
C GLN A 218 8.82 -13.15 3.45
N TYR A 219 8.32 -11.93 3.65
CA TYR A 219 8.29 -10.90 2.63
C TYR A 219 9.67 -10.66 2.00
N ARG A 220 10.71 -10.47 2.84
CA ARG A 220 12.09 -10.24 2.38
C ARG A 220 12.66 -11.43 1.63
N GLU A 221 12.43 -12.64 2.12
CA GLU A 221 12.91 -13.85 1.47
C GLU A 221 12.30 -14.02 0.07
N ILE A 222 11.00 -13.76 -0.08
CA ILE A 222 10.34 -13.83 -1.39
C ILE A 222 10.93 -12.79 -2.36
N ILE A 223 11.08 -11.51 -1.92
CA ILE A 223 11.67 -10.46 -2.76
C ILE A 223 13.11 -10.82 -3.16
N LYS A 224 13.90 -11.36 -2.24
CA LYS A 224 15.27 -11.85 -2.53
C LYS A 224 15.26 -12.91 -3.63
N ASN A 225 14.39 -13.90 -3.53
CA ASN A 225 14.28 -14.97 -4.52
C ASN A 225 13.86 -14.45 -5.88
N LEU A 226 12.94 -13.48 -5.94
CA LEU A 226 12.59 -12.79 -7.19
C LEU A 226 13.78 -12.12 -7.86
N VAL A 227 14.70 -11.53 -7.10
CA VAL A 227 15.90 -10.89 -7.66
C VAL A 227 16.94 -11.91 -8.09
N ILE A 228 17.17 -12.98 -7.32
CA ILE A 228 18.23 -13.94 -7.56
C ILE A 228 17.89 -14.90 -8.70
N SER A 229 16.69 -15.45 -8.71
CA SER A 229 16.23 -16.47 -9.66
C SER A 229 15.12 -15.99 -10.59
N GLY A 230 14.15 -15.25 -10.08
CA GLY A 230 13.07 -14.65 -10.85
C GLY A 230 12.25 -15.65 -11.67
N THR A 231 12.18 -16.89 -11.21
CA THR A 231 11.45 -17.96 -11.88
C THR A 231 9.93 -17.72 -11.81
N LEU A 232 9.18 -18.39 -12.68
CA LEU A 232 7.71 -18.38 -12.60
C LEU A 232 7.22 -18.87 -11.22
N GLU A 233 7.90 -19.82 -10.61
CA GLU A 233 7.59 -20.31 -9.27
C GLU A 233 7.77 -19.22 -8.21
N ASP A 234 8.81 -18.39 -8.30
CA ASP A 234 9.04 -17.29 -7.37
C ASP A 234 7.97 -16.21 -7.51
N TRP A 235 7.57 -15.88 -8.75
CA TRP A 235 6.46 -14.98 -9.01
C TRP A 235 5.12 -15.52 -8.48
N ASN A 236 4.85 -16.81 -8.63
CA ASN A 236 3.67 -17.44 -8.04
C ASN A 236 3.70 -17.37 -6.52
N LYS A 237 4.84 -17.66 -5.87
CA LYS A 237 4.99 -17.51 -4.41
C LYS A 237 4.72 -16.07 -3.94
N TRP A 238 5.15 -15.07 -4.72
CA TRP A 238 4.84 -13.68 -4.43
C TRP A 238 3.34 -13.38 -4.52
N LEU A 239 2.67 -13.86 -5.56
CA LEU A 239 1.23 -13.66 -5.72
C LEU A 239 0.44 -14.39 -4.63
N ASP A 240 0.76 -15.62 -4.33
CA ASP A 240 0.11 -16.42 -3.28
C ASP A 240 0.27 -15.74 -1.91
N PHE A 241 1.48 -15.26 -1.60
CA PHE A 241 1.75 -14.51 -0.39
C PHE A 241 0.84 -13.28 -0.29
N ASN A 242 0.71 -12.48 -1.34
CA ASN A 242 -0.12 -11.28 -1.32
C ASN A 242 -1.61 -11.61 -1.25
N LEU A 243 -2.07 -12.63 -1.96
CA LEU A 243 -3.47 -13.07 -1.92
C LEU A 243 -3.85 -13.56 -0.53
N MET A 244 -2.99 -14.35 0.12
CA MET A 244 -3.20 -14.80 1.49
C MET A 244 -3.27 -13.62 2.47
N ARG A 245 -2.35 -12.66 2.38
CA ARG A 245 -2.37 -11.44 3.25
C ARG A 245 -3.61 -10.59 2.99
N THR A 246 -4.06 -10.52 1.74
CA THR A 246 -5.30 -9.84 1.37
C THR A 246 -6.50 -10.51 2.00
N GLU A 247 -6.57 -11.83 1.93
CA GLU A 247 -7.66 -12.61 2.55
C GLU A 247 -7.77 -12.37 4.05
N GLU A 248 -6.64 -12.48 4.76
CA GLU A 248 -6.57 -12.22 6.20
C GLU A 248 -7.02 -10.79 6.54
N THR A 249 -6.54 -9.81 5.78
CA THR A 249 -6.88 -8.40 5.97
C THR A 249 -8.37 -8.14 5.75
N LEU A 250 -8.93 -8.67 4.66
CA LEU A 250 -10.35 -8.50 4.34
C LEU A 250 -11.25 -9.16 5.38
N ASN A 251 -10.87 -10.33 5.90
CA ASN A 251 -11.59 -10.99 6.98
C ASN A 251 -11.59 -10.13 8.25
N MET A 252 -10.42 -9.61 8.64
CA MET A 252 -10.28 -8.72 9.79
C MET A 252 -11.12 -7.43 9.61
N GLN A 253 -10.98 -6.76 8.48
CA GLN A 253 -11.69 -5.51 8.19
C GLN A 253 -13.21 -5.71 8.11
N THR A 254 -13.66 -6.83 7.55
CA THR A 254 -15.09 -7.19 7.51
C THR A 254 -15.64 -7.41 8.91
N ASN A 255 -14.89 -8.04 9.81
CA ASN A 255 -15.30 -8.21 11.20
C ASN A 255 -15.40 -6.87 11.94
N VAL A 256 -14.41 -5.99 11.76
CA VAL A 256 -14.45 -4.61 12.33
C VAL A 256 -15.68 -3.85 11.81
N LEU A 257 -16.00 -3.95 10.52
CA LEU A 257 -17.21 -3.35 9.96
C LEU A 257 -18.51 -3.88 10.60
N LYS A 258 -18.59 -5.19 10.83
CA LYS A 258 -19.75 -5.81 11.48
C LYS A 258 -19.90 -5.31 12.92
N GLU A 259 -18.81 -5.29 13.69
CA GLU A 259 -18.82 -4.77 15.07
C GLU A 259 -19.23 -3.29 15.12
N PHE A 260 -18.73 -2.48 14.20
CA PHE A 260 -19.12 -1.08 14.08
C PHE A 260 -20.63 -0.93 13.83
N LYS A 261 -21.21 -1.71 12.91
CA LYS A 261 -22.65 -1.74 12.63
C LYS A 261 -23.46 -2.09 13.87
N GLU A 262 -23.04 -3.13 14.61
CA GLU A 262 -23.73 -3.56 15.82
C GLU A 262 -23.71 -2.51 16.93
N GLN A 263 -22.57 -1.85 17.14
CA GLN A 263 -22.42 -0.79 18.14
C GLN A 263 -23.33 0.40 17.82
N GLU A 264 -23.41 0.80 16.55
CA GLU A 264 -24.29 1.88 16.12
C GLU A 264 -25.77 1.54 16.31
N VAL A 265 -26.18 0.30 16.02
CA VAL A 265 -27.55 -0.16 16.31
C VAL A 265 -27.87 -0.11 17.80
N LYS A 266 -26.95 -0.55 18.67
CA LYS A 266 -27.12 -0.50 20.14
C LYS A 266 -27.20 0.95 20.65
N ARG A 267 -26.35 1.84 20.16
CA ARG A 267 -26.34 3.27 20.52
C ARG A 267 -27.71 3.91 20.23
N ARG A 268 -28.28 3.64 19.07
CA ARG A 268 -29.58 4.20 18.64
C ARG A 268 -30.77 3.67 19.41
N ARG A 269 -30.76 2.40 19.77
CA ARG A 269 -31.81 1.82 20.63
C ARG A 269 -31.84 2.51 22.00
N ARG A 270 -30.65 2.86 22.54
CA ARG A 270 -30.55 3.61 23.81
C ARG A 270 -31.03 5.05 23.71
N SER A 271 -30.76 5.74 22.57
CA SER A 271 -31.19 7.12 22.36
C SER A 271 -32.69 7.30 22.04
N ARG A 272 -33.39 6.22 21.66
CA ARG A 272 -34.83 6.20 21.40
C ARG A 272 -35.65 5.72 22.58
N GLY A 273 -35.01 5.20 23.62
CA GLY A 273 -35.64 4.73 24.84
C GLY A 273 -35.60 5.72 26.02
N ASN A 274 -35.03 6.90 25.77
CA ASN A 274 -35.10 8.09 26.62
C ASN A 274 -35.97 9.15 25.93
#